data_9c994da29ccc320ef71da1b159d16d03
#
_entry.id   9c994da29ccc320ef71da1b159d16d03
#
_cell.length_a   1.000
_cell.length_b   1.000
_cell.length_c   1.000
_cell.angle_alpha   90.00
_cell.angle_beta   90.00
_cell.angle_gamma   90.00
#
_symmetry.space_group_name_H-M   'P 1'
#
loop_
_entity.id
_entity.type
_entity.pdbx_description
1 polymer ?
#
loop_
_entity_poly.entity_id
_entity_poly.type
_entity_poly.pdbx_seq_one_letter_code
_entity_poly.pdbx_strand_id
1 'polypeptide(L)'
;MKAMRLEEEWGPEHIKEVELPDPEPGIGEIVISMKATAINPRDLILSRKGYGRHSGNLPLIPLADGAGHVCDQGAGATKFQIGDLVCPIYNRYWLTGTSDSAHSGGSHGGPL
;
A
#
# COMPACT_ATOMS: atom_id res chain seq x y z
N MET A 1 10.44 9.01 -4.66
CA MET A 1 9.64 8.16 -5.58
C MET A 1 8.42 8.92 -6.09
N LYS A 2 7.90 8.57 -7.28
CA LYS A 2 6.63 9.08 -7.79
C LYS A 2 5.47 8.23 -7.29
N ALA A 3 4.38 8.87 -6.88
CA ALA A 3 3.16 8.21 -6.43
C ALA A 3 1.92 8.93 -6.95
N MET A 4 0.84 8.17 -7.18
CA MET A 4 -0.49 8.72 -7.48
C MET A 4 -1.24 8.81 -6.14
N ARG A 5 -1.59 10.04 -5.70
CA ARG A 5 -2.12 10.29 -4.36
C ARG A 5 -3.31 11.25 -4.36
N LEU A 6 -4.25 11.00 -3.48
CA LEU A 6 -5.27 11.96 -3.04
C LEU A 6 -4.66 12.80 -1.91
N GLU A 7 -4.65 14.13 -2.06
CA GLU A 7 -4.03 15.05 -1.10
C GLU A 7 -5.03 15.61 -0.10
N GLU A 8 -5.94 16.44 -0.57
CA GLU A 8 -6.82 17.24 0.27
C GLU A 8 -8.29 16.95 0.02
N GLU A 9 -8.62 16.41 -1.16
CA GLU A 9 -10.00 16.20 -1.59
C GLU A 9 -10.22 14.73 -2.00
N TRP A 10 -11.41 14.23 -1.69
CA TRP A 10 -11.88 12.93 -2.13
C TRP A 10 -12.42 13.01 -3.55
N GLY A 11 -12.22 11.95 -4.33
CA GLY A 11 -12.67 11.81 -5.70
C GLY A 11 -11.55 11.29 -6.60
N PRO A 12 -11.85 10.34 -7.50
CA PRO A 12 -10.82 9.82 -8.41
C PRO A 12 -10.23 10.91 -9.31
N GLU A 13 -10.98 11.99 -9.59
CA GLU A 13 -10.55 13.16 -10.34
C GLU A 13 -9.49 14.01 -9.63
N HIS A 14 -9.33 13.82 -8.30
CA HIS A 14 -8.36 14.50 -7.46
C HIS A 14 -7.08 13.71 -7.23
N ILE A 15 -6.95 12.54 -7.87
CA ILE A 15 -5.70 11.76 -7.83
C ILE A 15 -4.64 12.50 -8.65
N LYS A 16 -3.52 12.81 -8.03
CA LYS A 16 -2.40 13.54 -8.64
C LYS A 16 -1.10 12.76 -8.50
N GLU A 17 -0.21 12.94 -9.48
CA GLU A 17 1.18 12.50 -9.33
C GLU A 17 1.89 13.43 -8.35
N VAL A 18 2.52 12.84 -7.35
CA VAL A 18 3.31 13.55 -6.34
C VAL A 18 4.68 12.91 -6.21
N GLU A 19 5.65 13.69 -5.78
CA GLU A 19 6.98 13.21 -5.44
C GLU A 19 7.08 13.02 -3.93
N LEU A 20 7.46 11.82 -3.50
CA LEU A 20 7.61 11.45 -2.09
C LEU A 20 9.04 10.96 -1.86
N PRO A 21 9.56 11.03 -0.62
CA PRO A 21 10.78 10.32 -0.26
C PRO A 21 10.68 8.84 -0.60
N ASP A 22 11.79 8.22 -0.95
CA ASP A 22 11.83 6.77 -1.09
C ASP A 22 11.64 6.13 0.28
N PRO A 23 10.87 5.03 0.37
CA PRO A 23 10.66 4.35 1.63
C PRO A 23 11.95 3.66 2.10
N GLU A 24 12.18 3.66 3.40
CA GLU A 24 13.25 2.92 4.05
C GLU A 24 12.66 1.70 4.77
N PRO A 25 13.26 0.50 4.62
CA PRO A 25 12.72 -0.69 5.26
C PRO A 25 13.03 -0.72 6.75
N GLY A 26 12.02 -0.96 7.57
CA GLY A 26 12.16 -1.26 8.99
C GLY A 26 12.72 -2.67 9.24
N ILE A 27 12.88 -3.03 10.51
CA ILE A 27 13.32 -4.38 10.91
C ILE A 27 12.31 -5.42 10.42
N GLY A 28 12.79 -6.43 9.67
CA GLY A 28 11.97 -7.49 9.10
C GLY A 28 11.15 -7.09 7.88
N GLU A 29 11.30 -5.87 7.37
CA GLU A 29 10.59 -5.36 6.21
C GLU A 29 11.45 -5.38 4.94
N ILE A 30 10.78 -5.37 3.80
CA ILE A 30 11.39 -5.21 2.47
C ILE A 30 10.77 -4.03 1.75
N VAL A 31 11.53 -3.40 0.87
CA VAL A 31 11.02 -2.41 -0.08
C VAL A 31 10.86 -3.08 -1.44
N ILE A 32 9.72 -2.83 -2.07
CA ILE A 32 9.38 -3.40 -3.38
C ILE A 32 9.31 -2.26 -4.41
N SER A 33 10.15 -2.36 -5.44
CA SER A 33 10.03 -1.53 -6.63
C SER A 33 8.87 -2.05 -7.50
N MET A 34 7.71 -1.42 -7.37
CA MET A 34 6.49 -1.84 -8.07
C MET A 34 6.65 -1.75 -9.59
N LYS A 35 6.23 -2.78 -10.31
CA LYS A 35 6.27 -2.88 -11.77
C LYS A 35 4.89 -2.95 -12.41
N ALA A 36 3.90 -3.43 -11.67
CA ALA A 36 2.52 -3.51 -12.09
C ALA A 36 1.59 -3.33 -10.90
N THR A 37 0.42 -2.79 -11.14
CA THR A 37 -0.68 -2.71 -10.19
C THR A 37 -1.98 -3.14 -10.85
N ALA A 38 -2.96 -3.59 -10.05
CA ALA A 38 -4.29 -3.91 -10.52
C ALA A 38 -5.31 -2.95 -9.91
N ILE A 39 -6.24 -2.49 -10.74
CA ILE A 39 -7.34 -1.62 -10.30
C ILE A 39 -8.54 -2.51 -9.97
N ASN A 40 -9.09 -2.33 -8.79
CA ASN A 40 -10.25 -3.05 -8.29
C ASN A 40 -11.42 -2.09 -8.02
N PRO A 41 -12.68 -2.58 -7.99
CA PRO A 41 -13.83 -1.76 -7.60
C PRO A 41 -13.65 -1.05 -6.25
N ARG A 42 -12.93 -1.69 -5.33
CA ARG A 42 -12.57 -1.11 -4.03
C ARG A 42 -11.83 0.23 -4.17
N ASP A 43 -10.93 0.36 -5.11
CA ASP A 43 -10.10 1.55 -5.25
C ASP A 43 -10.94 2.77 -5.65
N LEU A 44 -11.94 2.55 -6.49
CA LEU A 44 -12.92 3.59 -6.84
C LEU A 44 -13.82 3.96 -5.66
N ILE A 45 -14.29 2.96 -4.89
CA ILE A 45 -15.11 3.19 -3.71
C ILE A 45 -14.30 3.95 -2.65
N LEU A 46 -13.05 3.55 -2.42
CA LEU A 46 -12.16 4.18 -1.46
C LEU A 46 -11.88 5.64 -1.85
N SER A 47 -11.53 5.91 -3.11
CA SER A 47 -11.22 7.26 -3.57
C SER A 47 -12.40 8.22 -3.45
N ARG A 48 -13.63 7.72 -3.44
CA ARG A 48 -14.88 8.48 -3.22
C ARG A 48 -15.31 8.55 -1.75
N LYS A 49 -14.48 8.12 -0.81
CA LYS A 49 -14.84 7.98 0.61
C LYS A 49 -16.05 7.07 0.84
N GLY A 50 -16.29 6.11 -0.06
CA GLY A 50 -17.50 5.26 -0.06
C GLY A 50 -17.60 4.30 1.11
N TYR A 51 -16.53 4.07 1.87
CA TYR A 51 -16.55 3.32 3.13
C TYR A 51 -16.76 4.22 4.37
N GLY A 52 -17.13 5.50 4.18
CA GLY A 52 -17.35 6.45 5.26
C GLY A 52 -16.11 6.60 6.16
N ARG A 53 -16.28 6.41 7.48
CA ARG A 53 -15.17 6.48 8.44
C ARG A 53 -14.07 5.42 8.20
N HIS A 54 -14.39 4.31 7.55
CA HIS A 54 -13.43 3.25 7.24
C HIS A 54 -12.60 3.53 5.97
N SER A 55 -12.88 4.62 5.27
CA SER A 55 -12.01 5.09 4.17
C SER A 55 -10.68 5.66 4.66
N GLY A 56 -10.54 5.91 5.96
CA GLY A 56 -9.37 6.56 6.54
C GLY A 56 -9.38 8.07 6.33
N ASN A 57 -8.19 8.65 6.32
CA ASN A 57 -7.95 10.08 6.16
C ASN A 57 -7.08 10.35 4.95
N LEU A 58 -7.13 11.58 4.46
CA LEU A 58 -6.17 12.09 3.47
C LEU A 58 -4.89 12.59 4.17
N PRO A 59 -3.73 12.53 3.51
CA PRO A 59 -3.51 12.06 2.15
C PRO A 59 -3.55 10.52 2.04
N LEU A 60 -3.86 10.00 0.82
CA LEU A 60 -4.06 8.57 0.61
C LEU A 60 -3.54 8.14 -0.77
N ILE A 61 -2.75 7.06 -0.80
CA ILE A 61 -2.34 6.38 -2.03
C ILE A 61 -3.32 5.23 -2.27
N PRO A 62 -4.15 5.28 -3.33
CA PRO A 62 -5.04 4.18 -3.67
C PRO A 62 -4.27 2.98 -4.22
N LEU A 63 -4.99 1.90 -4.52
CA LEU A 63 -4.53 0.61 -5.01
C LEU A 63 -3.90 -0.27 -3.93
N ALA A 64 -4.34 -1.51 -3.91
CA ALA A 64 -3.92 -2.48 -2.89
C ALA A 64 -3.15 -3.65 -3.49
N ASP A 65 -3.33 -3.91 -4.79
CA ASP A 65 -2.73 -5.05 -5.47
C ASP A 65 -1.62 -4.63 -6.40
N GLY A 66 -0.56 -5.42 -6.43
CA GLY A 66 0.53 -5.18 -7.34
C GLY A 66 1.59 -6.27 -7.32
N ALA A 67 2.56 -6.12 -8.19
CA ALA A 67 3.74 -6.97 -8.28
C ALA A 67 4.98 -6.10 -8.53
N GLY A 68 6.11 -6.53 -8.02
CA GLY A 68 7.37 -5.83 -8.19
C GLY A 68 8.56 -6.63 -7.69
N HIS A 69 9.73 -6.04 -7.82
CA HIS A 69 10.96 -6.67 -7.34
C HIS A 69 11.39 -6.08 -6.00
N VAL A 70 11.87 -6.94 -5.12
CA VAL A 70 12.53 -6.50 -3.88
C VAL A 70 13.76 -5.67 -4.26
N CYS A 71 13.83 -4.43 -3.77
CA CYS A 71 14.93 -3.51 -4.05
C CYS A 71 15.71 -3.10 -2.80
N ASP A 72 15.16 -3.31 -1.61
CA ASP A 72 15.86 -3.05 -0.35
C ASP A 72 15.32 -3.96 0.76
N GLN A 73 16.12 -4.18 1.82
CA GLN A 73 15.82 -5.08 2.93
C GLN A 73 16.26 -4.49 4.27
N GLY A 74 15.36 -4.47 5.22
CA GLY A 74 15.68 -4.14 6.61
C GLY A 74 16.35 -5.30 7.34
N ALA A 75 16.93 -4.99 8.48
CA ALA A 75 17.59 -6.00 9.33
C ALA A 75 16.64 -7.15 9.67
N GLY A 76 17.12 -8.40 9.52
CA GLY A 76 16.33 -9.60 9.81
C GLY A 76 15.29 -10.00 8.74
N ALA A 77 15.17 -9.26 7.64
CA ALA A 77 14.31 -9.63 6.52
C ALA A 77 14.99 -10.68 5.63
N THR A 78 14.98 -11.94 6.04
CA THR A 78 15.74 -13.03 5.39
C THR A 78 14.89 -13.90 4.47
N LYS A 79 13.56 -13.70 4.44
CA LYS A 79 12.64 -14.55 3.67
C LYS A 79 12.75 -14.34 2.16
N PHE A 80 13.08 -13.14 1.73
CA PHE A 80 13.22 -12.74 0.32
C PHE A 80 14.61 -12.17 0.09
N GLN A 81 15.04 -12.18 -1.17
CA GLN A 81 16.32 -11.58 -1.61
C GLN A 81 16.07 -10.39 -2.54
N ILE A 82 17.03 -9.47 -2.61
CA ILE A 82 16.99 -8.38 -3.58
C ILE A 82 16.93 -8.96 -4.99
N GLY A 83 15.98 -8.48 -5.79
CA GLY A 83 15.68 -8.97 -7.13
C GLY A 83 14.53 -9.96 -7.21
N ASP A 84 14.07 -10.55 -6.10
CA ASP A 84 12.93 -11.47 -6.11
C ASP A 84 11.67 -10.77 -6.62
N LEU A 85 10.92 -11.44 -7.49
CA LEU A 85 9.61 -11.00 -7.94
C LEU A 85 8.56 -11.40 -6.89
N VAL A 86 7.85 -10.42 -6.36
CA VAL A 86 6.91 -10.62 -5.26
C VAL A 86 5.59 -9.87 -5.49
N CYS A 87 4.53 -10.38 -4.87
CA CYS A 87 3.24 -9.70 -4.75
C CYS A 87 2.98 -9.47 -3.25
N PRO A 88 2.76 -8.24 -2.80
CA PRO A 88 2.39 -8.00 -1.41
C PRO A 88 1.01 -8.60 -1.12
N ILE A 89 0.81 -9.09 0.10
CA ILE A 89 -0.51 -9.47 0.58
C ILE A 89 -1.32 -8.21 0.88
N TYR A 90 -2.65 -8.28 0.73
CA TYR A 90 -3.56 -7.14 0.91
C TYR A 90 -3.38 -6.42 2.26
N ASN A 91 -3.26 -7.19 3.35
CA ASN A 91 -3.08 -6.63 4.69
C ASN A 91 -1.74 -7.09 5.27
N ARG A 92 -0.80 -6.16 5.43
CA ARG A 92 0.56 -6.44 5.87
C ARG A 92 0.67 -7.07 7.27
N TYR A 93 -0.32 -6.87 8.11
CA TYR A 93 -0.32 -7.38 9.49
C TYR A 93 -1.16 -8.63 9.70
N TRP A 94 -1.93 -9.06 8.69
CA TRP A 94 -2.76 -10.26 8.79
C TRP A 94 -2.15 -11.42 8.03
N LEU A 95 -1.33 -12.22 8.71
CA LEU A 95 -0.62 -13.35 8.11
C LEU A 95 -1.42 -14.66 8.21
N THR A 96 -2.23 -14.83 9.26
CA THR A 96 -2.97 -16.07 9.50
C THR A 96 -4.04 -15.88 10.58
N GLY A 97 -4.97 -16.81 10.67
CA GLY A 97 -6.01 -16.84 11.69
C GLY A 97 -7.22 -15.94 11.38
N THR A 98 -8.05 -15.72 12.40
CA THR A 98 -9.24 -14.84 12.30
C THR A 98 -8.81 -13.38 12.29
N SER A 99 -9.42 -12.59 11.42
CA SER A 99 -9.15 -11.14 11.39
C SER A 99 -9.71 -10.49 12.65
N ASP A 100 -8.96 -9.59 13.25
CA ASP A 100 -9.38 -8.72 14.33
C ASP A 100 -9.09 -7.25 14.00
N SER A 101 -9.48 -6.35 14.91
CA SER A 101 -9.28 -4.92 14.72
C SER A 101 -7.79 -4.50 14.69
N ALA A 102 -6.90 -5.28 15.30
CA ALA A 102 -5.46 -5.02 15.30
C ALA A 102 -4.83 -5.31 13.93
N HIS A 103 -5.41 -6.24 13.17
CA HIS A 103 -4.93 -6.64 11.85
C HIS A 103 -5.58 -5.86 10.69
N SER A 104 -6.68 -5.15 10.94
CA SER A 104 -7.44 -4.46 9.89
C SER A 104 -6.87 -3.10 9.47
N GLY A 105 -5.92 -2.54 10.22
CA GLY A 105 -5.36 -1.21 9.99
C GLY A 105 -4.21 -1.12 9.01
N GLY A 106 -3.73 -2.23 8.46
CA GLY A 106 -2.53 -2.26 7.64
C GLY A 106 -2.76 -2.64 6.19
N SER A 107 -3.90 -2.28 5.59
CA SER A 107 -4.14 -2.57 4.17
C SER A 107 -3.28 -1.68 3.28
N HIS A 108 -2.66 -2.28 2.25
CA HIS A 108 -2.04 -1.53 1.18
C HIS A 108 -3.11 -0.71 0.43
N GLY A 109 -2.78 0.49 -0.02
CA GLY A 109 -3.74 1.40 -0.62
C GLY A 109 -4.76 1.91 0.40
N GLY A 110 -4.29 2.30 1.55
CA GLY A 110 -5.02 2.96 2.63
C GLY A 110 -4.28 4.21 3.11
N PRO A 111 -4.74 4.82 4.20
CA PRO A 111 -4.03 5.93 4.83
C PRO A 111 -2.60 5.51 5.20
N LEU A 112 -1.68 6.42 4.97
CA LEU A 112 -0.26 6.29 5.36
C LEU A 112 -0.08 6.57 6.85
#